data_39ee0666717b81eaf969ef956e4521d3
#
_entry.id   39ee0666717b81eaf969ef956e4521d3
#
_cell.length_a   1.000
_cell.length_b   1.000
_cell.length_c   1.000
_cell.angle_alpha   90.00
_cell.angle_beta   90.00
_cell.angle_gamma   90.00
#
_symmetry.space_group_name_H-M   'P 1'
#
loop_
_entity.id
_entity.type
_entity.pdbx_description
1 polymer ?
#
loop_
_entity_poly.entity_id
_entity_poly.type
_entity_poly.pdbx_seq_one_letter_code
_entity_poly.pdbx_strand_id
1 'polypeptide(L)'
;CRAHRDARGNLICEKKGEKAPKNKMLFAAHMDEVGFIITYIEESGLLRFDAVGGVDTRVVIGKRVRLESGVPGVVGAKPIHLQSAADRDAVLEYDKLYIDIGAASREEAMQHVQLGDFATFDSGFYAYGGGKVASKALDDRVGCLLLLELLHKPLPYDITVAFTAQEEIGGAAGNAAFAVAPDIAVAVEGNTAADVPGVAASKRVSALGKGPVLNFKDKKAIMDRGLFAATKALCEEKGIPYQIKTPIIGANDSASMVAAGSGCRVMAVAVPMRYIHSPLAVMDTADLQPAADLLEAMV
;
A
#
# COMPACT_ATOMS: atom_id res chain seq x y z
N CYS A 1 -19.96 9.11 11.90
CA CYS A 1 -19.39 7.80 12.30
C CYS A 1 -18.74 7.88 13.68
N ARG A 2 -18.61 6.76 14.36
CA ARG A 2 -17.82 6.62 15.60
C ARG A 2 -16.46 6.05 15.23
N ALA A 3 -15.38 6.70 15.69
CA ALA A 3 -14.02 6.27 15.37
C ALA A 3 -13.21 6.02 16.66
N HIS A 4 -12.35 5.00 16.64
CA HIS A 4 -11.41 4.69 17.71
C HIS A 4 -10.15 4.03 17.15
N ARG A 5 -9.04 4.14 17.89
CA ARG A 5 -7.78 3.45 17.55
C ARG A 5 -7.65 2.17 18.38
N ASP A 6 -7.17 1.12 17.75
CA ASP A 6 -6.77 -0.10 18.45
C ASP A 6 -5.29 -0.06 18.89
N ALA A 7 -4.86 -1.12 19.59
CA ALA A 7 -3.48 -1.23 20.09
C ALA A 7 -2.41 -1.40 18.99
N ARG A 8 -2.83 -1.74 17.75
CA ARG A 8 -1.93 -1.88 16.59
C ARG A 8 -1.82 -0.61 15.77
N GLY A 9 -2.57 0.44 16.15
CA GLY A 9 -2.60 1.72 15.46
C GLY A 9 -3.67 1.82 14.38
N ASN A 10 -4.47 0.79 14.14
CA ASN A 10 -5.58 0.87 13.20
C ASN A 10 -6.62 1.88 13.67
N LEU A 11 -7.14 2.69 12.75
CA LEU A 11 -8.30 3.56 13.00
C LEU A 11 -9.56 2.86 12.50
N ILE A 12 -10.41 2.45 13.42
CA ILE A 12 -11.66 1.74 13.13
C ILE A 12 -12.83 2.72 13.19
N CYS A 13 -13.59 2.83 12.12
CA CYS A 13 -14.70 3.75 11.95
C CYS A 13 -16.01 2.97 11.74
N GLU A 14 -16.95 3.09 12.65
CA GLU A 14 -18.30 2.53 12.53
C GLU A 14 -19.24 3.57 11.95
N LYS A 15 -19.83 3.29 10.79
CA LYS A 15 -20.81 4.15 10.14
C LYS A 15 -22.18 3.49 10.15
N LYS A 16 -23.16 4.23 10.65
CA LYS A 16 -24.57 3.85 10.57
C LYS A 16 -25.14 4.16 9.19
N GLY A 17 -25.79 3.20 8.59
CA GLY A 17 -26.65 3.33 7.43
C GLY A 17 -28.11 3.44 7.82
N GLU A 18 -29.01 3.32 6.83
CA GLU A 18 -30.46 3.35 7.07
C GLU A 18 -30.94 2.11 7.83
N LYS A 19 -30.30 0.97 7.62
CA LYS A 19 -30.68 -0.34 8.18
C LYS A 19 -29.45 -1.10 8.68
N ALA A 20 -29.66 -1.97 9.67
CA ALA A 20 -28.66 -2.96 10.05
C ALA A 20 -28.47 -3.98 8.90
N PRO A 21 -27.21 -4.33 8.55
CA PRO A 21 -26.94 -5.28 7.48
C PRO A 21 -27.28 -6.71 7.91
N LYS A 22 -27.63 -7.55 6.94
CA LYS A 22 -27.74 -9.00 7.16
C LYS A 22 -26.38 -9.64 7.42
N ASN A 23 -25.34 -9.17 6.70
CA ASN A 23 -23.96 -9.57 6.88
C ASN A 23 -23.16 -8.34 7.35
N LYS A 24 -22.40 -8.48 8.41
CA LYS A 24 -21.55 -7.42 8.92
C LYS A 24 -20.37 -7.25 7.98
N MET A 25 -20.18 -6.04 7.46
CA MET A 25 -19.14 -5.71 6.48
C MET A 25 -18.01 -4.90 7.10
N LEU A 26 -16.79 -5.28 6.78
CA LEU A 26 -15.57 -4.54 7.06
C LEU A 26 -14.89 -4.18 5.75
N PHE A 27 -14.61 -2.89 5.52
CA PHE A 27 -13.73 -2.41 4.47
C PHE A 27 -12.40 -2.00 5.10
N ALA A 28 -11.28 -2.36 4.49
CA ALA A 28 -9.96 -2.04 5.01
C ALA A 28 -9.07 -1.46 3.91
N ALA A 29 -8.28 -0.44 4.26
CA ALA A 29 -7.22 0.16 3.44
C ALA A 29 -6.07 0.55 4.37
N HIS A 30 -4.82 0.44 3.94
CA HIS A 30 -3.70 0.71 4.82
C HIS A 30 -3.20 2.15 4.75
N MET A 31 -2.76 2.66 5.90
CA MET A 31 -2.23 4.03 6.05
C MET A 31 -0.71 4.10 5.97
N ASP A 32 -0.03 2.99 6.25
CA ASP A 32 1.42 2.92 6.21
C ASP A 32 1.95 2.95 4.76
N GLU A 33 3.22 3.12 4.64
CA GLU A 33 3.95 3.13 3.37
C GLU A 33 5.29 2.42 3.56
N VAL A 34 5.86 1.91 2.49
CA VAL A 34 7.23 1.40 2.49
C VAL A 34 8.23 2.49 2.84
N GLY A 35 9.29 2.14 3.53
CA GLY A 35 10.32 3.08 3.95
C GLY A 35 11.56 2.37 4.46
N PHE A 36 12.20 2.99 5.44
CA PHE A 36 13.46 2.52 6.01
C PHE A 36 13.46 2.71 7.52
N ILE A 37 14.27 1.90 8.21
CA ILE A 37 14.54 2.01 9.63
C ILE A 37 16.04 2.12 9.88
N ILE A 38 16.46 3.05 10.76
CA ILE A 38 17.87 3.26 11.05
C ILE A 38 18.37 2.15 11.99
N THR A 39 19.40 1.44 11.53
CA THR A 39 19.95 0.27 12.24
C THR A 39 21.30 0.52 12.89
N TYR A 40 22.08 1.52 12.40
CA TYR A 40 23.37 1.88 12.97
C TYR A 40 23.77 3.30 12.53
N ILE A 41 24.59 3.98 13.36
CA ILE A 41 25.19 5.28 13.06
C ILE A 41 26.70 5.11 13.03
N GLU A 42 27.32 5.36 11.87
CA GLU A 42 28.76 5.23 11.67
C GLU A 42 29.51 6.38 12.36
N GLU A 43 30.81 6.19 12.67
CA GLU A 43 31.67 7.25 13.21
C GLU A 43 31.75 8.48 12.29
N SER A 44 31.57 8.29 10.99
CA SER A 44 31.53 9.34 9.99
C SER A 44 30.22 10.15 9.96
N GLY A 45 29.22 9.79 10.74
CA GLY A 45 27.89 10.39 10.72
C GLY A 45 26.93 9.79 9.69
N LEU A 46 27.39 8.89 8.82
CA LEU A 46 26.54 8.16 7.88
C LEU A 46 25.65 7.15 8.61
N LEU A 47 24.42 6.94 8.13
CA LEU A 47 23.44 6.05 8.77
C LEU A 47 23.33 4.76 8.01
N ARG A 48 23.39 3.63 8.70
CA ARG A 48 22.96 2.33 8.18
C ARG A 48 21.47 2.17 8.39
N PHE A 49 20.82 1.49 7.47
CA PHE A 49 19.39 1.33 7.47
C PHE A 49 18.99 -0.01 6.83
N ASP A 50 17.78 -0.42 7.09
CA ASP A 50 17.14 -1.55 6.42
C ASP A 50 15.76 -1.15 5.91
N ALA A 51 15.18 -1.95 5.02
CA ALA A 51 13.87 -1.68 4.48
C ALA A 51 12.76 -1.96 5.50
N VAL A 52 11.73 -1.13 5.45
CA VAL A 52 10.43 -1.39 6.03
C VAL A 52 9.47 -1.62 4.86
N GLY A 53 9.00 -2.86 4.73
CA GLY A 53 8.27 -3.30 3.54
C GLY A 53 9.17 -3.73 2.39
N GLY A 54 8.58 -4.02 1.26
CA GLY A 54 9.26 -4.60 0.09
C GLY A 54 9.83 -3.56 -0.86
N VAL A 55 10.98 -2.95 -0.56
CA VAL A 55 11.64 -1.96 -1.43
C VAL A 55 12.84 -2.56 -2.15
N ASP A 56 12.90 -2.42 -3.47
CA ASP A 56 14.03 -2.85 -4.29
C ASP A 56 15.17 -1.83 -4.20
N THR A 57 16.39 -2.26 -3.86
CA THR A 57 17.55 -1.38 -3.71
C THR A 57 17.90 -0.60 -4.98
N ARG A 58 17.52 -1.11 -6.16
CA ARG A 58 17.75 -0.43 -7.46
C ARG A 58 17.01 0.89 -7.59
N VAL A 59 15.91 1.07 -6.86
CA VAL A 59 15.14 2.32 -6.90
C VAL A 59 15.52 3.29 -5.78
N VAL A 60 16.48 2.95 -4.91
CA VAL A 60 16.77 3.69 -3.68
C VAL A 60 17.99 4.61 -3.83
N ILE A 61 19.04 4.15 -4.54
CA ILE A 61 20.32 4.87 -4.66
C ILE A 61 20.13 6.25 -5.29
N GLY A 62 20.70 7.28 -4.66
CA GLY A 62 20.61 8.67 -5.09
C GLY A 62 19.27 9.33 -4.79
N LYS A 63 18.35 8.66 -4.07
CA LYS A 63 17.06 9.24 -3.71
C LYS A 63 17.13 10.03 -2.43
N ARG A 64 16.32 11.08 -2.39
CA ARG A 64 16.10 11.84 -1.16
C ARG A 64 15.19 11.05 -0.23
N VAL A 65 15.50 11.12 1.04
CA VAL A 65 14.69 10.58 2.12
C VAL A 65 14.49 11.66 3.20
N ARG A 66 13.50 11.47 4.03
CA ARG A 66 13.21 12.32 5.18
C ARG A 66 13.08 11.45 6.41
N LEU A 67 13.89 11.76 7.41
CA LEU A 67 13.85 11.08 8.70
C LEU A 67 12.59 11.50 9.48
N GLU A 68 12.19 10.72 10.44
CA GLU A 68 11.06 11.00 11.36
C GLU A 68 11.24 12.35 12.08
N SER A 69 12.47 12.74 12.40
CA SER A 69 12.81 14.06 12.94
C SER A 69 12.58 15.23 11.96
N GLY A 70 12.27 14.94 10.69
CA GLY A 70 12.13 15.94 9.62
C GLY A 70 13.43 16.26 8.90
N VAL A 71 14.58 15.75 9.33
CA VAL A 71 15.88 15.99 8.69
C VAL A 71 15.93 15.31 7.32
N PRO A 72 16.33 16.01 6.25
CA PRO A 72 16.50 15.42 4.93
C PRO A 72 17.79 14.61 4.86
N GLY A 73 17.77 13.54 4.06
CA GLY A 73 18.96 12.75 3.75
C GLY A 73 18.97 12.30 2.30
N VAL A 74 20.11 11.77 1.87
CA VAL A 74 20.29 11.18 0.55
C VAL A 74 20.85 9.77 0.69
N VAL A 75 20.24 8.80 -0.03
CA VAL A 75 20.77 7.44 -0.04
C VAL A 75 21.99 7.37 -0.94
N GLY A 76 23.11 6.92 -0.39
CA GLY A 76 24.38 6.77 -1.05
C GLY A 76 24.86 5.32 -1.11
N ALA A 77 25.80 5.09 -1.99
CA ALA A 77 26.55 3.85 -2.11
C ALA A 77 28.02 4.16 -2.41
N LYS A 78 28.91 3.19 -2.21
CA LYS A 78 30.31 3.31 -2.59
C LYS A 78 30.43 3.70 -4.08
N PRO A 79 31.25 4.71 -4.44
CA PRO A 79 31.42 5.15 -5.83
C PRO A 79 31.80 4.00 -6.76
N ILE A 80 31.24 4.00 -7.97
CA ILE A 80 31.36 2.88 -8.93
C ILE A 80 32.82 2.52 -9.25
N HIS A 81 33.72 3.52 -9.34
CA HIS A 81 35.15 3.29 -9.64
C HIS A 81 35.92 2.64 -8.48
N LEU A 82 35.35 2.63 -7.26
CA LEU A 82 35.90 1.98 -6.08
C LEU A 82 35.22 0.63 -5.78
N GLN A 83 34.19 0.27 -6.51
CA GLN A 83 33.49 -1.03 -6.36
C GLN A 83 34.32 -2.14 -7.02
N SER A 84 34.22 -3.35 -6.47
CA SER A 84 34.74 -4.55 -7.11
C SER A 84 33.99 -4.83 -8.43
N ALA A 85 34.57 -5.63 -9.32
CA ALA A 85 33.87 -6.07 -10.53
C ALA A 85 32.55 -6.80 -10.17
N ALA A 86 32.59 -7.65 -9.15
CA ALA A 86 31.41 -8.36 -8.66
C ALA A 86 30.30 -7.43 -8.16
N ASP A 87 30.63 -6.39 -7.38
CA ASP A 87 29.63 -5.41 -6.89
C ASP A 87 29.03 -4.58 -8.04
N ARG A 88 29.80 -4.32 -9.12
CA ARG A 88 29.28 -3.58 -10.28
C ARG A 88 28.29 -4.38 -11.12
N ASP A 89 28.46 -5.70 -11.16
CA ASP A 89 27.61 -6.61 -11.93
C ASP A 89 26.41 -7.14 -11.12
N ALA A 90 26.39 -6.91 -9.79
CA ALA A 90 25.32 -7.33 -8.89
C ALA A 90 24.38 -6.18 -8.51
N VAL A 91 23.19 -6.53 -8.06
CA VAL A 91 22.30 -5.61 -7.34
C VAL A 91 22.88 -5.42 -5.94
N LEU A 92 23.14 -4.17 -5.55
CA LEU A 92 23.68 -3.87 -4.22
C LEU A 92 22.61 -4.16 -3.16
N GLU A 93 23.00 -4.89 -2.12
CA GLU A 93 22.17 -5.14 -0.95
C GLU A 93 22.18 -3.93 0.02
N TYR A 94 21.25 -3.89 0.97
CA TYR A 94 21.10 -2.78 1.92
C TYR A 94 22.37 -2.55 2.76
N ASP A 95 23.13 -3.58 3.09
CA ASP A 95 24.39 -3.50 3.83
C ASP A 95 25.49 -2.70 3.10
N LYS A 96 25.34 -2.45 1.79
CA LYS A 96 26.23 -1.65 0.96
C LYS A 96 25.78 -0.19 0.81
N LEU A 97 24.62 0.15 1.35
CA LEU A 97 23.99 1.46 1.25
C LEU A 97 24.10 2.21 2.58
N TYR A 98 23.96 3.52 2.51
CA TYR A 98 23.89 4.39 3.69
C TYR A 98 23.03 5.62 3.38
N ILE A 99 22.50 6.27 4.43
CA ILE A 99 21.85 7.57 4.33
C ILE A 99 22.84 8.62 4.83
N ASP A 100 23.05 9.63 4.02
CA ASP A 100 23.85 10.82 4.33
C ASP A 100 22.89 11.95 4.71
N ILE A 101 23.02 12.47 5.93
CA ILE A 101 22.25 13.60 6.47
C ILE A 101 23.10 14.86 6.61
N GLY A 102 24.36 14.84 6.13
CA GLY A 102 25.31 15.94 6.20
C GLY A 102 26.05 16.06 7.54
N ALA A 103 25.88 15.12 8.47
CA ALA A 103 26.60 15.08 9.74
C ALA A 103 28.08 14.69 9.52
N ALA A 104 29.00 15.36 10.20
CA ALA A 104 30.45 15.12 10.12
C ALA A 104 30.94 14.08 11.14
N SER A 105 30.13 13.70 12.11
CA SER A 105 30.46 12.69 13.12
C SER A 105 29.20 11.96 13.64
N ARG A 106 29.43 10.86 14.34
CA ARG A 106 28.37 10.12 15.04
C ARG A 106 27.62 11.03 16.03
N GLU A 107 28.35 11.81 16.81
CA GLU A 107 27.78 12.67 17.85
C GLU A 107 26.87 13.74 17.23
N GLU A 108 27.26 14.30 16.09
CA GLU A 108 26.43 15.24 15.36
C GLU A 108 25.19 14.54 14.79
N ALA A 109 25.33 13.39 14.16
CA ALA A 109 24.19 12.62 13.65
C ALA A 109 23.20 12.27 14.77
N MET A 110 23.67 11.86 15.96
CA MET A 110 22.85 11.52 17.12
C MET A 110 22.06 12.71 17.71
N GLN A 111 22.36 13.95 17.32
CA GLN A 111 21.51 15.09 17.67
C GLN A 111 20.21 15.14 16.87
N HIS A 112 20.12 14.40 15.77
CA HIS A 112 19.03 14.43 14.81
C HIS A 112 18.33 13.09 14.62
N VAL A 113 18.98 11.98 14.97
CA VAL A 113 18.49 10.62 14.69
C VAL A 113 18.97 9.65 15.76
N GLN A 114 18.15 8.65 16.06
CA GLN A 114 18.47 7.52 16.94
C GLN A 114 18.20 6.18 16.24
N LEU A 115 18.70 5.10 16.82
CA LEU A 115 18.42 3.75 16.33
C LEU A 115 16.91 3.44 16.45
N GLY A 116 16.34 2.91 15.38
CA GLY A 116 14.92 2.62 15.29
C GLY A 116 14.07 3.75 14.71
N ASP A 117 14.63 4.94 14.46
CA ASP A 117 13.92 6.01 13.76
C ASP A 117 13.62 5.60 12.32
N PHE A 118 12.47 6.06 11.81
CA PHE A 118 12.07 5.80 10.45
C PHE A 118 12.57 6.89 9.48
N ALA A 119 12.73 6.47 8.22
CA ALA A 119 12.91 7.38 7.10
C ALA A 119 12.00 6.97 5.94
N THR A 120 11.43 7.93 5.24
CA THR A 120 10.58 7.71 4.07
C THR A 120 11.15 8.42 2.85
N PHE A 121 10.73 8.03 1.65
CA PHE A 121 11.09 8.77 0.45
C PHE A 121 10.59 10.21 0.53
N ASP A 122 11.45 11.15 0.23
CA ASP A 122 11.11 12.59 0.16
C ASP A 122 10.70 12.95 -1.27
N SER A 123 9.51 12.51 -1.66
CA SER A 123 8.94 12.70 -3.00
C SER A 123 7.63 13.47 -2.90
N GLY A 124 7.44 14.43 -3.83
CA GLY A 124 6.24 15.25 -3.89
C GLY A 124 5.12 14.60 -4.71
N PHE A 125 3.93 15.19 -4.61
CA PHE A 125 2.80 14.90 -5.47
C PHE A 125 2.82 15.82 -6.69
N TYR A 126 2.54 15.28 -7.88
CA TYR A 126 2.31 16.08 -9.08
C TYR A 126 1.41 15.36 -10.08
N ALA A 127 0.63 16.15 -10.81
CA ALA A 127 -0.20 15.68 -11.91
C ALA A 127 0.50 15.91 -13.25
N TYR A 128 0.34 15.00 -14.19
CA TYR A 128 0.91 15.08 -15.53
C TYR A 128 0.15 14.22 -16.55
N GLY A 129 0.39 14.48 -17.84
CA GLY A 129 0.04 13.55 -18.92
C GLY A 129 -1.42 13.12 -18.99
N GLY A 130 -2.38 14.04 -18.95
CA GLY A 130 -3.79 13.73 -19.25
C GLY A 130 -4.45 12.83 -18.19
N GLY A 131 -4.50 13.29 -16.94
CA GLY A 131 -5.20 12.60 -15.85
C GLY A 131 -4.34 11.66 -15.01
N LYS A 132 -3.04 11.62 -15.24
CA LYS A 132 -2.14 10.84 -14.39
C LYS A 132 -1.60 11.64 -13.23
N VAL A 133 -1.43 10.98 -12.10
CA VAL A 133 -0.79 11.53 -10.91
C VAL A 133 0.35 10.64 -10.47
N ALA A 134 1.40 11.26 -9.93
CA ALA A 134 2.54 10.58 -9.34
C ALA A 134 2.75 11.06 -7.90
N SER A 135 2.96 10.14 -6.99
CA SER A 135 3.30 10.41 -5.60
C SER A 135 3.92 9.19 -4.94
N LYS A 136 4.60 9.40 -3.82
CA LYS A 136 4.86 8.31 -2.90
C LYS A 136 3.54 7.86 -2.25
N ALA A 137 3.52 6.70 -1.66
CA ALA A 137 2.42 6.20 -0.82
C ALA A 137 1.02 6.24 -1.47
N LEU A 138 0.92 6.25 -2.82
CA LEU A 138 -0.37 6.03 -3.49
C LEU A 138 -0.94 4.67 -3.09
N ASP A 139 -0.08 3.69 -2.89
CA ASP A 139 -0.32 2.46 -2.19
C ASP A 139 -0.09 2.69 -0.68
N ASP A 140 -1.10 2.74 0.20
CA ASP A 140 -2.50 2.62 -0.20
C ASP A 140 -3.33 3.84 0.26
N ARG A 141 -2.76 5.04 0.13
CA ARG A 141 -3.49 6.27 0.45
C ARG A 141 -4.68 6.49 -0.48
N VAL A 142 -4.68 5.85 -1.65
CA VAL A 142 -5.82 5.85 -2.59
C VAL A 142 -6.97 5.02 -2.04
N GLY A 143 -6.72 3.82 -1.52
CA GLY A 143 -7.75 3.05 -0.82
C GLY A 143 -8.31 3.80 0.38
N CYS A 144 -7.43 4.45 1.16
CA CYS A 144 -7.86 5.32 2.26
C CYS A 144 -8.79 6.45 1.77
N LEU A 145 -8.45 7.12 0.65
CA LEU A 145 -9.30 8.17 0.05
C LEU A 145 -10.67 7.63 -0.33
N LEU A 146 -10.72 6.50 -1.04
CA LEU A 146 -11.98 5.86 -1.47
C LEU A 146 -12.86 5.48 -0.26
N LEU A 147 -12.27 4.98 0.81
CA LEU A 147 -13.01 4.65 2.02
C LEU A 147 -13.46 5.88 2.80
N LEU A 148 -12.69 6.98 2.78
CA LEU A 148 -13.13 8.27 3.33
C LEU A 148 -14.32 8.81 2.55
N GLU A 149 -14.31 8.74 1.23
CA GLU A 149 -15.45 9.13 0.39
C GLU A 149 -16.68 8.28 0.69
N LEU A 150 -16.53 6.96 0.81
CA LEU A 150 -17.61 6.05 1.19
C LEU A 150 -18.21 6.41 2.56
N LEU A 151 -17.37 6.78 3.53
CA LEU A 151 -17.81 7.25 4.85
C LEU A 151 -18.61 8.56 4.80
N HIS A 152 -18.44 9.39 3.78
CA HIS A 152 -19.19 10.65 3.64
C HIS A 152 -20.57 10.50 2.95
N LYS A 153 -20.79 9.36 2.27
CA LYS A 153 -22.08 9.13 1.57
C LYS A 153 -23.18 8.63 2.51
N PRO A 154 -24.46 8.91 2.24
CA PRO A 154 -25.55 8.16 2.85
C PRO A 154 -25.46 6.70 2.39
N LEU A 155 -25.60 5.74 3.31
CA LEU A 155 -25.47 4.31 3.03
C LEU A 155 -26.75 3.56 3.36
N PRO A 156 -27.14 2.53 2.58
CA PRO A 156 -28.31 1.73 2.88
C PRO A 156 -28.11 0.84 4.13
N TYR A 157 -26.87 0.45 4.43
CA TYR A 157 -26.54 -0.42 5.55
C TYR A 157 -25.39 0.12 6.40
N ASP A 158 -25.35 -0.35 7.66
CA ASP A 158 -24.22 -0.11 8.55
C ASP A 158 -22.96 -0.78 7.97
N ILE A 159 -21.84 -0.09 8.04
CA ILE A 159 -20.52 -0.63 7.69
C ILE A 159 -19.49 -0.30 8.77
N THR A 160 -18.41 -1.07 8.78
CA THR A 160 -17.18 -0.73 9.50
C THR A 160 -16.07 -0.50 8.48
N VAL A 161 -15.29 0.54 8.66
CA VAL A 161 -14.07 0.82 7.88
C VAL A 161 -12.89 0.77 8.84
N ALA A 162 -11.82 0.09 8.45
CA ALA A 162 -10.54 0.09 9.13
C ALA A 162 -9.48 0.74 8.23
N PHE A 163 -8.92 1.85 8.69
CA PHE A 163 -7.67 2.36 8.14
C PHE A 163 -6.54 1.66 8.90
N THR A 164 -5.88 0.71 8.23
CA THR A 164 -4.95 -0.20 8.88
C THR A 164 -3.55 0.38 8.94
N ALA A 165 -2.77 -0.07 9.90
CA ALA A 165 -1.35 0.21 10.02
C ALA A 165 -0.56 -1.10 9.86
N GLN A 166 0.66 -1.05 9.32
CA GLN A 166 1.57 -2.20 9.22
C GLN A 166 1.15 -3.28 8.20
N GLU A 167 0.45 -2.93 7.11
CA GLU A 167 0.21 -3.87 6.00
C GLU A 167 1.55 -4.30 5.40
N GLU A 168 2.43 -3.34 5.14
CA GLU A 168 3.72 -3.50 4.46
C GLU A 168 4.71 -4.43 5.20
N ILE A 169 4.48 -4.66 6.49
CA ILE A 169 5.33 -5.52 7.33
C ILE A 169 4.58 -6.70 7.96
N GLY A 170 3.29 -6.89 7.69
CA GLY A 170 2.58 -8.08 8.13
C GLY A 170 1.26 -7.90 8.86
N GLY A 171 0.37 -7.08 8.34
CA GLY A 171 -1.06 -7.30 8.50
C GLY A 171 -1.72 -6.98 9.83
N ALA A 172 -1.75 -5.72 10.23
CA ALA A 172 -2.60 -5.29 11.35
C ALA A 172 -4.11 -5.36 11.05
N ALA A 173 -4.51 -5.52 9.78
CA ALA A 173 -5.92 -5.72 9.40
C ALA A 173 -6.54 -6.96 10.03
N GLY A 174 -5.75 -8.01 10.29
CA GLY A 174 -6.22 -9.17 11.04
C GLY A 174 -6.69 -8.83 12.45
N ASN A 175 -6.05 -7.88 13.13
CA ASN A 175 -6.49 -7.41 14.45
C ASN A 175 -7.82 -6.64 14.35
N ALA A 176 -7.99 -5.79 13.34
CA ALA A 176 -9.24 -5.09 13.09
C ALA A 176 -10.36 -6.10 12.77
N ALA A 177 -10.11 -7.08 11.89
CA ALA A 177 -11.06 -8.13 11.57
C ALA A 177 -11.43 -9.00 12.78
N PHE A 178 -10.47 -9.33 13.65
CA PHE A 178 -10.73 -10.04 14.89
C PHE A 178 -11.67 -9.24 15.82
N ALA A 179 -11.38 -7.95 16.02
CA ALA A 179 -12.18 -7.08 16.90
C ALA A 179 -13.59 -6.81 16.35
N VAL A 180 -13.69 -6.61 15.03
CA VAL A 180 -14.96 -6.35 14.34
C VAL A 180 -15.78 -7.63 14.17
N ALA A 181 -15.15 -8.79 13.98
CA ALA A 181 -15.78 -10.08 13.64
C ALA A 181 -16.77 -9.94 12.46
N PRO A 182 -16.32 -9.55 11.26
CA PRO A 182 -17.19 -9.36 10.11
C PRO A 182 -17.59 -10.70 9.49
N ASP A 183 -18.75 -10.73 8.80
CA ASP A 183 -19.11 -11.83 7.90
C ASP A 183 -18.40 -11.71 6.55
N ILE A 184 -18.16 -10.46 6.11
CA ILE A 184 -17.52 -10.10 4.84
C ILE A 184 -16.48 -9.02 5.11
N ALA A 185 -15.26 -9.23 4.61
CA ALA A 185 -14.21 -8.22 4.62
C ALA A 185 -13.73 -7.93 3.20
N VAL A 186 -13.56 -6.64 2.89
CA VAL A 186 -13.10 -6.13 1.59
C VAL A 186 -11.81 -5.37 1.82
N ALA A 187 -10.69 -5.87 1.27
CA ALA A 187 -9.45 -5.12 1.18
C ALA A 187 -9.53 -4.18 -0.03
N VAL A 188 -9.28 -2.89 0.22
CA VAL A 188 -9.15 -1.86 -0.83
C VAL A 188 -7.69 -1.50 -0.89
N GLU A 189 -7.05 -1.61 -2.08
CA GLU A 189 -5.59 -1.71 -2.16
C GLU A 189 -5.02 -1.02 -3.40
N GLY A 190 -3.73 -0.74 -3.41
CA GLY A 190 -2.97 -0.53 -4.62
C GLY A 190 -2.67 -1.86 -5.35
N ASN A 191 -2.61 -1.84 -6.68
CA ASN A 191 -2.26 -3.03 -7.45
C ASN A 191 -1.25 -2.72 -8.55
N THR A 192 -0.20 -3.52 -8.64
CA THR A 192 0.83 -3.37 -9.68
C THR A 192 0.21 -3.40 -11.08
N ALA A 193 0.29 -2.30 -11.81
CA ALA A 193 0.05 -2.25 -13.24
C ALA A 193 1.34 -2.62 -13.98
N ALA A 194 1.27 -3.64 -14.81
CA ALA A 194 2.39 -4.11 -15.62
C ALA A 194 2.17 -3.81 -17.12
N ASP A 195 1.52 -2.71 -17.42
CA ASP A 195 1.23 -2.20 -18.77
C ASP A 195 2.41 -1.37 -19.34
N VAL A 196 3.61 -1.90 -19.17
CA VAL A 196 4.87 -1.29 -19.60
C VAL A 196 5.50 -2.08 -20.76
N PRO A 197 6.41 -1.46 -21.56
CA PRO A 197 7.10 -2.16 -22.64
C PRO A 197 7.79 -3.45 -22.18
N GLY A 198 7.79 -4.48 -23.01
CA GLY A 198 8.45 -5.77 -22.74
C GLY A 198 7.63 -6.74 -21.89
N VAL A 199 6.47 -6.39 -21.39
CA VAL A 199 5.61 -7.29 -20.62
C VAL A 199 4.57 -7.94 -21.53
N ALA A 200 4.62 -9.28 -21.64
CA ALA A 200 3.64 -10.05 -22.38
C ALA A 200 2.23 -9.90 -21.79
N ALA A 201 1.19 -9.91 -22.63
CA ALA A 201 -0.20 -9.71 -22.19
C ALA A 201 -0.63 -10.66 -21.07
N SER A 202 -0.21 -11.93 -21.12
CA SER A 202 -0.50 -12.95 -20.10
C SER A 202 0.17 -12.71 -18.73
N LYS A 203 1.16 -11.81 -18.69
CA LYS A 203 1.89 -11.44 -17.47
C LYS A 203 1.49 -10.05 -16.94
N ARG A 204 0.66 -9.31 -17.67
CA ARG A 204 0.12 -8.04 -17.21
C ARG A 204 -0.86 -8.30 -16.06
N VAL A 205 -0.58 -7.69 -14.94
CA VAL A 205 -1.45 -7.79 -13.74
C VAL A 205 -2.70 -6.95 -13.95
N SER A 206 -2.48 -5.70 -14.35
CA SER A 206 -3.51 -4.69 -14.65
C SER A 206 -2.92 -3.60 -15.56
N ALA A 207 -3.74 -2.65 -15.97
CA ALA A 207 -3.36 -1.48 -16.75
C ALA A 207 -4.05 -0.23 -16.22
N LEU A 208 -3.40 0.93 -16.32
CA LEU A 208 -3.98 2.21 -15.93
C LEU A 208 -5.16 2.59 -16.83
N GLY A 209 -6.17 3.27 -16.27
CA GLY A 209 -7.34 3.79 -17.00
C GLY A 209 -8.32 2.71 -17.46
N LYS A 210 -8.32 1.54 -16.81
CA LYS A 210 -9.20 0.40 -17.16
C LYS A 210 -10.16 0.01 -16.02
N GLY A 211 -10.27 0.85 -15.00
CA GLY A 211 -11.11 0.62 -13.83
C GLY A 211 -10.45 -0.25 -12.76
N PRO A 212 -11.13 -0.46 -11.63
CA PRO A 212 -10.64 -1.24 -10.51
C PRO A 212 -10.29 -2.67 -10.88
N VAL A 213 -9.40 -3.25 -10.11
CA VAL A 213 -8.88 -4.61 -10.31
C VAL A 213 -9.51 -5.54 -9.28
N LEU A 214 -10.24 -6.54 -9.76
CA LEU A 214 -10.81 -7.59 -8.92
C LEU A 214 -9.79 -8.70 -8.74
N ASN A 215 -9.51 -9.06 -7.50
CA ASN A 215 -8.60 -10.15 -7.17
C ASN A 215 -9.39 -11.41 -6.80
N PHE A 216 -9.09 -12.55 -7.42
CA PHE A 216 -9.65 -13.85 -7.03
C PHE A 216 -8.68 -14.71 -6.22
N LYS A 217 -7.37 -14.41 -6.32
CA LYS A 217 -6.29 -15.09 -5.58
C LYS A 217 -5.02 -14.27 -5.62
N ASP A 218 -4.32 -14.19 -4.50
CA ASP A 218 -2.93 -13.75 -4.39
C ASP A 218 -2.02 -14.86 -3.82
N LYS A 219 -0.80 -14.52 -3.36
CA LYS A 219 0.13 -15.50 -2.78
C LYS A 219 -0.34 -16.07 -1.43
N LYS A 220 -1.15 -15.34 -0.68
CA LYS A 220 -1.50 -15.68 0.71
C LYS A 220 -2.98 -15.94 0.94
N ALA A 221 -3.88 -15.46 0.05
CA ALA A 221 -5.32 -15.63 0.18
C ALA A 221 -5.99 -16.08 -1.12
N ILE A 222 -7.07 -16.87 -0.98
CA ILE A 222 -8.04 -17.14 -2.04
C ILE A 222 -9.31 -16.42 -1.64
N MET A 223 -9.78 -15.52 -2.51
CA MET A 223 -11.01 -14.78 -2.26
C MET A 223 -12.23 -15.70 -2.30
N ASP A 224 -13.26 -15.31 -1.57
CA ASP A 224 -14.52 -16.08 -1.61
C ASP A 224 -15.09 -16.10 -3.03
N ARG A 225 -15.33 -17.30 -3.55
CA ARG A 225 -15.79 -17.50 -4.94
C ARG A 225 -17.15 -16.85 -5.21
N GLY A 226 -18.04 -16.88 -4.21
CA GLY A 226 -19.37 -16.28 -4.31
C GLY A 226 -19.30 -14.76 -4.33
N LEU A 227 -18.47 -14.16 -3.44
CA LEU A 227 -18.24 -12.71 -3.44
C LEU A 227 -17.57 -12.24 -4.73
N PHE A 228 -16.57 -12.95 -5.22
CA PHE A 228 -15.93 -12.58 -6.49
C PHE A 228 -16.93 -12.59 -7.65
N ALA A 229 -17.75 -13.64 -7.75
CA ALA A 229 -18.79 -13.75 -8.79
C ALA A 229 -19.85 -12.64 -8.64
N ALA A 230 -20.29 -12.35 -7.42
CA ALA A 230 -21.26 -11.28 -7.14
C ALA A 230 -20.69 -9.90 -7.46
N THR A 231 -19.43 -9.61 -7.07
CA THR A 231 -18.77 -8.34 -7.38
C THR A 231 -18.61 -8.13 -8.89
N LYS A 232 -18.24 -9.19 -9.61
CA LYS A 232 -18.18 -9.15 -11.07
C LYS A 232 -19.56 -8.87 -11.70
N ALA A 233 -20.59 -9.57 -11.29
CA ALA A 233 -21.94 -9.37 -11.78
C ALA A 233 -22.45 -7.95 -11.48
N LEU A 234 -22.12 -7.40 -10.31
CA LEU A 234 -22.43 -6.03 -9.92
C LEU A 234 -21.76 -5.00 -10.86
N CYS A 235 -20.50 -5.21 -11.22
CA CYS A 235 -19.83 -4.36 -12.21
C CYS A 235 -20.53 -4.40 -13.57
N GLU A 236 -20.93 -5.59 -14.03
CA GLU A 236 -21.63 -5.80 -15.30
C GLU A 236 -23.02 -5.13 -15.29
N GLU A 237 -23.79 -5.30 -14.23
CA GLU A 237 -25.12 -4.70 -14.02
C GLU A 237 -25.07 -3.16 -14.00
N LYS A 238 -24.09 -2.60 -13.32
CA LYS A 238 -23.94 -1.15 -13.14
C LYS A 238 -23.14 -0.48 -14.27
N GLY A 239 -22.59 -1.26 -15.22
CA GLY A 239 -21.74 -0.72 -16.29
C GLY A 239 -20.41 -0.17 -15.78
N ILE A 240 -19.91 -0.64 -14.65
CA ILE A 240 -18.63 -0.22 -14.06
C ILE A 240 -17.52 -0.97 -14.78
N PRO A 241 -16.55 -0.28 -15.42
CA PRO A 241 -15.40 -0.94 -16.01
C PRO A 241 -14.55 -1.58 -14.91
N TYR A 242 -14.05 -2.78 -15.16
CA TYR A 242 -13.20 -3.50 -14.22
C TYR A 242 -12.18 -4.38 -14.92
N GLN A 243 -11.16 -4.80 -14.18
CA GLN A 243 -10.13 -5.73 -14.61
C GLN A 243 -10.06 -6.91 -13.64
N ILE A 244 -9.52 -8.04 -14.11
CA ILE A 244 -9.28 -9.21 -13.25
C ILE A 244 -7.77 -9.43 -13.15
N LYS A 245 -7.24 -9.51 -11.93
CA LYS A 245 -5.84 -9.84 -11.64
C LYS A 245 -5.59 -11.31 -11.99
N THR A 246 -4.93 -11.58 -13.12
CA THR A 246 -4.67 -12.95 -13.58
C THR A 246 -3.38 -13.57 -13.04
N PRO A 247 -2.22 -12.87 -12.97
CA PRO A 247 -1.03 -13.41 -12.33
C PRO A 247 -1.17 -13.46 -10.81
N ILE A 248 -0.79 -14.59 -10.21
CA ILE A 248 -0.81 -14.78 -8.75
C ILE A 248 0.47 -14.23 -8.16
N ILE A 249 0.48 -12.93 -7.87
CA ILE A 249 1.63 -12.22 -7.30
C ILE A 249 1.18 -11.31 -6.14
N GLY A 250 2.12 -10.97 -5.25
CA GLY A 250 1.86 -10.13 -4.10
C GLY A 250 0.90 -10.77 -3.08
N ALA A 251 0.59 -10.04 -2.06
CA ALA A 251 -0.42 -10.30 -1.05
C ALA A 251 -0.94 -8.94 -0.57
N ASN A 252 -2.02 -8.93 0.19
CA ASN A 252 -2.61 -7.73 0.78
C ASN A 252 -3.31 -8.06 2.09
N ASP A 253 -3.97 -7.09 2.71
CA ASP A 253 -4.66 -7.20 3.98
C ASP A 253 -5.74 -8.30 4.02
N SER A 254 -6.29 -8.74 2.86
CA SER A 254 -7.26 -9.86 2.82
C SER A 254 -6.71 -11.13 3.45
N ALA A 255 -5.40 -11.37 3.34
CA ALA A 255 -4.75 -12.56 3.90
C ALA A 255 -4.79 -12.60 5.43
N SER A 256 -4.57 -11.46 6.08
CA SER A 256 -4.65 -11.34 7.53
C SER A 256 -6.10 -11.36 8.03
N MET A 257 -7.02 -10.74 7.28
CA MET A 257 -8.43 -10.70 7.63
C MET A 257 -9.13 -12.06 7.53
N VAL A 258 -8.84 -12.85 6.48
CA VAL A 258 -9.45 -14.20 6.33
C VAL A 258 -9.01 -15.15 7.44
N ALA A 259 -7.83 -14.96 8.00
CA ALA A 259 -7.28 -15.80 9.06
C ALA A 259 -7.66 -15.33 10.47
N ALA A 260 -8.35 -14.20 10.62
CA ALA A 260 -8.68 -13.64 11.92
C ALA A 260 -9.88 -14.33 12.60
N GLY A 261 -9.75 -14.65 13.88
CA GLY A 261 -10.82 -15.26 14.67
C GLY A 261 -11.35 -16.57 14.10
N SER A 262 -12.64 -16.63 13.81
CA SER A 262 -13.28 -17.78 13.14
C SER A 262 -13.19 -17.70 11.62
N GLY A 263 -12.54 -16.69 11.08
CA GLY A 263 -12.49 -16.39 9.65
C GLY A 263 -13.68 -15.59 9.16
N CYS A 264 -13.55 -15.01 7.97
CA CYS A 264 -14.64 -14.33 7.27
C CYS A 264 -14.48 -14.53 5.76
N ARG A 265 -15.53 -14.23 5.00
CA ARG A 265 -15.42 -14.20 3.54
C ARG A 265 -14.69 -12.95 3.11
N VAL A 266 -13.68 -13.07 2.24
CA VAL A 266 -12.87 -11.93 1.82
C VAL A 266 -12.99 -11.68 0.32
N MET A 267 -12.87 -10.40 -0.03
CA MET A 267 -12.69 -9.89 -1.39
C MET A 267 -11.61 -8.83 -1.39
N ALA A 268 -10.90 -8.64 -2.50
CA ALA A 268 -10.00 -7.51 -2.69
C ALA A 268 -10.33 -6.77 -3.97
N VAL A 269 -10.49 -5.45 -3.83
CA VAL A 269 -10.71 -4.48 -4.91
C VAL A 269 -9.54 -3.52 -4.89
N ALA A 270 -8.86 -3.31 -6.01
CA ALA A 270 -7.66 -2.50 -6.02
C ALA A 270 -7.65 -1.46 -7.14
N VAL A 271 -6.90 -0.38 -6.95
CA VAL A 271 -6.62 0.64 -7.97
C VAL A 271 -5.30 0.30 -8.67
N PRO A 272 -5.25 0.26 -10.01
CA PRO A 272 -4.03 -0.05 -10.72
C PRO A 272 -3.00 1.07 -10.60
N MET A 273 -1.74 0.71 -10.30
CA MET A 273 -0.62 1.64 -10.15
C MET A 273 0.65 1.08 -10.79
N ARG A 274 1.42 1.91 -11.47
CA ARG A 274 2.79 1.58 -11.88
C ARG A 274 3.77 1.95 -10.79
N TYR A 275 4.90 1.26 -10.74
CA TYR A 275 6.04 1.59 -9.88
C TYR A 275 5.72 1.62 -8.38
N ILE A 276 4.80 0.76 -7.95
CA ILE A 276 4.49 0.55 -6.54
C ILE A 276 5.75 0.19 -5.74
N HIS A 277 5.83 0.52 -4.47
CA HIS A 277 7.01 0.31 -3.60
C HIS A 277 8.28 1.01 -4.11
N SER A 278 8.11 2.19 -4.67
CA SER A 278 9.20 3.04 -5.16
C SER A 278 9.01 4.49 -4.71
N PRO A 279 10.00 5.37 -4.95
CA PRO A 279 9.88 6.79 -4.59
C PRO A 279 8.64 7.49 -5.15
N LEU A 280 8.11 7.01 -6.27
CA LEU A 280 6.94 7.57 -6.94
C LEU A 280 6.14 6.45 -7.63
N ALA A 281 4.97 6.15 -7.11
CA ALA A 281 3.98 5.38 -7.85
C ALA A 281 3.21 6.29 -8.81
N VAL A 282 2.59 5.72 -9.84
CA VAL A 282 1.80 6.43 -10.85
C VAL A 282 0.46 5.75 -11.01
N MET A 283 -0.62 6.52 -10.95
CA MET A 283 -1.98 6.05 -11.24
C MET A 283 -2.68 6.95 -12.26
N ASP A 284 -3.77 6.47 -12.83
CA ASP A 284 -4.68 7.25 -13.63
C ASP A 284 -5.91 7.64 -12.80
N THR A 285 -6.25 8.93 -12.75
CA THR A 285 -7.42 9.40 -11.99
C THR A 285 -8.74 8.89 -12.56
N ALA A 286 -8.76 8.44 -13.82
CA ALA A 286 -9.92 7.81 -14.44
C ALA A 286 -10.34 6.48 -13.76
N ASP A 287 -9.42 5.84 -12.99
CA ASP A 287 -9.73 4.61 -12.26
C ASP A 287 -10.44 4.87 -10.92
N LEU A 288 -10.42 6.12 -10.40
CA LEU A 288 -10.95 6.44 -9.08
C LEU A 288 -12.48 6.35 -9.02
N GLN A 289 -13.16 7.02 -9.95
CA GLN A 289 -14.63 7.04 -9.92
C GLN A 289 -15.23 5.64 -10.08
N PRO A 290 -14.78 4.79 -11.03
CA PRO A 290 -15.25 3.40 -11.11
C PRO A 290 -14.98 2.58 -9.84
N ALA A 291 -13.84 2.81 -9.15
CA ALA A 291 -13.55 2.14 -7.89
C ALA A 291 -14.50 2.61 -6.77
N ALA A 292 -14.76 3.91 -6.66
CA ALA A 292 -15.70 4.47 -5.70
C ALA A 292 -17.13 3.96 -5.95
N ASP A 293 -17.58 3.95 -7.21
CA ASP A 293 -18.90 3.45 -7.59
C ASP A 293 -19.07 1.96 -7.25
N LEU A 294 -18.02 1.17 -7.44
CA LEU A 294 -18.02 -0.25 -7.06
C LEU A 294 -18.14 -0.42 -5.56
N LEU A 295 -17.32 0.28 -4.77
CA LEU A 295 -17.35 0.18 -3.31
C LEU A 295 -18.71 0.61 -2.73
N GLU A 296 -19.31 1.67 -3.27
CA GLU A 296 -20.67 2.10 -2.89
C GLU A 296 -21.71 1.05 -3.24
N ALA A 297 -21.62 0.44 -4.43
CA ALA A 297 -22.54 -0.59 -4.88
C ALA A 297 -22.43 -1.91 -4.10
N MET A 298 -21.30 -2.17 -3.43
CA MET A 298 -21.10 -3.34 -2.56
C MET A 298 -21.78 -3.22 -1.20
N VAL A 299 -22.18 -2.03 -0.79
CA VAL A 299 -22.92 -1.76 0.46
C VAL A 299 -24.43 -1.89 0.23
#